data_fe25f14e50ac7a7b668e7ba26142d42e
#
_entry.id   fe25f14e50ac7a7b668e7ba26142d42e
#
_cell.length_a   1.000
_cell.length_b   1.000
_cell.length_c   1.000
_cell.angle_alpha   90.00
_cell.angle_beta   90.00
_cell.angle_gamma   90.00
#
_symmetry.space_group_name_H-M   'P 1'
#
loop_
_entity.id
_entity.type
_entity.pdbx_description
1 polymer ?
#
loop_
_entity_poly.entity_id
_entity_poly.type
_entity_poly.pdbx_seq_one_letter_code
_entity_poly.pdbx_strand_id
1 'polypeptide(L)' 'MVEVFKTNVQKKAQSKMLLCILSEAFPSFKINFDLSDCDKVLRVEGDNMEALMIMIPVKEYGFKCEILH' A
#
# COMPACT_ATOMS: atom_id res chain seq x y z
N MET A 1 -7.69 11.80 5.20
CA MET A 1 -7.61 11.47 3.77
C MET A 1 -7.34 9.97 3.61
N VAL A 2 -8.03 9.33 2.70
CA VAL A 2 -7.90 7.89 2.45
C VAL A 2 -7.61 7.67 0.97
N GLU A 3 -6.65 6.82 0.68
CA GLU A 3 -6.34 6.41 -0.69
C GLU A 3 -6.35 4.89 -0.75
N VAL A 4 -6.88 4.35 -1.83
CA VAL A 4 -7.00 2.91 -2.05
C VAL A 4 -6.27 2.55 -3.33
N PHE A 5 -5.42 1.52 -3.26
CA PHE A 5 -4.59 1.11 -4.38
C PHE A 5 -4.87 -0.34 -4.77
N LYS A 6 -4.89 -0.59 -6.07
CA LYS A 6 -4.86 -1.94 -6.62
C LYS A 6 -3.40 -2.37 -6.72
N THR A 7 -3.10 -3.58 -6.26
CA THR A 7 -1.74 -4.13 -6.32
C THR A 7 -1.76 -5.54 -6.90
N ASN A 8 -0.56 -6.11 -7.07
CA ASN A 8 -0.40 -7.52 -7.42
C ASN A 8 0.27 -8.31 -6.30
N VAL A 9 0.19 -7.83 -5.08
CA VAL A 9 0.70 -8.53 -3.91
C VAL A 9 -0.20 -9.75 -3.64
N GLN A 10 0.37 -10.95 -3.68
CA GLN A 10 -0.40 -12.18 -3.54
C GLN A 10 -0.15 -12.93 -2.24
N LYS A 11 1.05 -12.82 -1.70
CA LYS A 11 1.46 -13.58 -0.53
C LYS A 11 1.41 -12.73 0.73
N LYS A 12 0.93 -13.34 1.82
CA LYS A 12 0.83 -12.68 3.11
C LYS A 12 2.19 -12.17 3.59
N ALA A 13 3.26 -12.93 3.34
CA ALA A 13 4.61 -12.52 3.71
C ALA A 13 5.03 -11.25 2.96
N GLN A 14 4.64 -11.11 1.71
CA GLN A 14 4.93 -9.91 0.92
C GLN A 14 4.19 -8.68 1.48
N SER A 15 2.91 -8.86 1.83
CA SER A 15 2.13 -7.77 2.41
C SER A 15 2.69 -7.32 3.75
N LYS A 16 3.14 -8.25 4.58
CA LYS A 16 3.75 -7.91 5.88
C LYS A 16 5.05 -7.13 5.70
N MET A 17 5.86 -7.52 4.74
CA MET A 17 7.11 -6.83 4.41
C MET A 17 6.83 -5.39 4.00
N LEU A 18 5.89 -5.20 3.08
CA LEU A 18 5.53 -3.87 2.61
C LEU A 18 4.91 -3.01 3.71
N LEU A 19 4.07 -3.60 4.56
CA LEU A 19 3.51 -2.89 5.71
C LEU A 19 4.61 -2.39 6.63
N CYS A 20 5.61 -3.21 6.89
CA CYS A 20 6.74 -2.82 7.74
C CYS A 20 7.50 -1.64 7.13
N ILE A 21 7.82 -1.73 5.84
CA ILE A 21 8.56 -0.70 5.12
C ILE A 21 7.77 0.62 5.10
N LEU A 22 6.50 0.56 4.75
CA LEU A 22 5.66 1.75 4.64
C LEU A 22 5.38 2.36 6.02
N SER A 23 5.20 1.53 7.04
CA SER A 23 4.96 2.02 8.40
C SER A 23 6.18 2.71 8.98
N GLU A 24 7.37 2.25 8.64
CA GLU A 24 8.62 2.92 9.06
C GLU A 24 8.81 4.26 8.33
N ALA A 25 8.48 4.30 7.05
CA ALA A 25 8.61 5.52 6.26
C ALA A 25 7.53 6.55 6.62
N PHE A 26 6.33 6.10 6.96
CA PHE A 26 5.17 6.95 7.22
C PHE A 26 4.47 6.52 8.52
N PRO A 27 5.10 6.75 9.68
CA PRO A 27 4.58 6.23 10.95
C PRO A 27 3.22 6.81 11.37
N SER A 28 2.83 7.95 10.83
CA SER A 28 1.53 8.57 11.14
C SER A 28 0.39 8.04 10.29
N PHE A 29 0.69 7.27 9.24
CA PHE A 29 -0.34 6.72 8.37
C PHE A 29 -0.86 5.40 8.89
N LYS A 30 -2.16 5.14 8.67
CA LYS A 30 -2.75 3.83 8.89
C LYS A 30 -2.73 3.08 7.58
N ILE A 31 -2.11 1.91 7.57
CA ILE A 31 -1.86 1.15 6.34
C ILE A 31 -2.37 -0.27 6.53
N ASN A 32 -3.19 -0.74 5.59
CA ASN A 32 -3.77 -2.08 5.63
C ASN A 32 -3.76 -2.71 4.25
N PHE A 33 -3.59 -4.02 4.20
CA PHE A 33 -3.80 -4.82 2.99
C PHE A 33 -5.06 -5.66 3.14
N ASP A 34 -5.80 -5.77 2.05
CA ASP A 34 -6.90 -6.73 1.93
C ASP A 34 -6.58 -7.65 0.76
N LEU A 35 -5.98 -8.80 1.05
CA LEU A 35 -5.57 -9.77 0.04
C LEU A 35 -6.72 -10.70 -0.38
N SER A 36 -7.84 -10.67 0.34
CA SER A 36 -9.02 -11.44 -0.05
C SER A 36 -9.75 -10.79 -1.23
N ASP A 37 -9.55 -9.49 -1.43
CA ASP A 37 -10.10 -8.79 -2.59
C ASP A 37 -9.34 -9.20 -3.85
N CYS A 38 -10.04 -9.33 -4.98
CA CYS A 38 -9.40 -9.70 -6.25
C CYS A 38 -8.40 -8.67 -6.75
N ASP A 39 -8.53 -7.42 -6.33
CA ASP A 39 -7.61 -6.34 -6.67
C ASP A 39 -6.43 -6.23 -5.72
N LYS A 40 -6.33 -7.12 -4.73
CA LYS A 40 -5.25 -7.13 -3.75
C LYS A 40 -5.01 -5.73 -3.20
N VAL A 41 -6.01 -5.22 -2.50
CA VAL A 41 -6.12 -3.81 -2.13
C VAL A 41 -5.14 -3.42 -1.04
N LEU A 42 -4.51 -2.28 -1.24
CA LEU A 42 -3.73 -1.57 -0.23
C LEU A 42 -4.48 -0.29 0.12
N ARG A 43 -4.84 -0.13 1.39
CA ARG A 43 -5.57 1.02 1.88
C ARG A 43 -4.68 1.82 2.81
N VAL A 44 -4.56 3.12 2.54
CA VAL A 44 -3.73 4.04 3.32
C VAL A 44 -4.56 5.24 3.76
N GLU A 45 -4.48 5.56 5.04
CA GLU A 45 -5.19 6.70 5.62
C GLU A 45 -4.20 7.60 6.36
N GLY A 46 -4.27 8.89 6.11
CA GLY A 46 -3.41 9.85 6.78
C GLY A 46 -3.63 11.27 6.31
N ASP A 47 -3.03 12.22 7.03
CA ASP A 47 -3.06 13.62 6.67
C ASP A 47 -1.91 13.95 5.71
N ASN A 48 -2.15 14.87 4.79
CA ASN A 48 -1.14 15.34 3.82
C ASN A 48 -0.52 14.21 3.01
N MET A 49 -1.32 13.16 2.76
CA MET A 49 -0.87 12.00 2.00
C MET A 49 -1.07 12.25 0.51
N GLU A 50 -0.04 11.95 -0.27
CA GLU A 50 -0.13 11.93 -1.72
C GLU A 50 0.08 10.50 -2.22
N ALA A 51 -0.64 10.14 -3.28
CA ALA A 51 -0.62 8.76 -3.81
C ALA A 51 0.80 8.30 -4.14
N LEU A 52 1.63 9.18 -4.72
CA LEU A 52 3.00 8.83 -5.11
C LEU A 52 3.88 8.45 -3.93
N MET A 53 3.60 8.97 -2.74
CA MET A 53 4.34 8.61 -1.52
C MET A 53 4.26 7.11 -1.24
N ILE A 54 3.16 6.48 -1.62
CA ILE A 54 2.94 5.06 -1.44
C ILE A 54 3.32 4.27 -2.69
N MET A 55 2.98 4.78 -3.86
CA MET A 55 3.20 4.06 -5.12
C MET A 55 4.68 3.85 -5.42
N ILE A 56 5.52 4.85 -5.16
CA ILE A 56 6.95 4.77 -5.47
C ILE A 56 7.63 3.63 -4.70
N PRO A 57 7.55 3.57 -3.36
CA PRO A 57 8.20 2.46 -2.63
C PRO A 57 7.64 1.09 -2.98
N VAL A 58 6.33 0.97 -3.20
CA VAL A 58 5.74 -0.31 -3.58
C VAL A 58 6.29 -0.79 -4.92
N LYS A 59 6.39 0.11 -5.89
CA LYS A 59 6.95 -0.22 -7.21
C LYS A 59 8.45 -0.54 -7.14
N GLU A 60 9.19 0.12 -6.25
CA GLU A 60 10.62 -0.15 -6.07
C GLU A 60 10.89 -1.58 -5.62
N TYR A 61 9.95 -2.18 -4.89
CA TYR A 61 10.05 -3.58 -4.46
C TYR A 61 9.51 -4.56 -5.50
N GLY A 62 9.19 -4.08 -6.70
CA GLY A 62 8.81 -4.93 -7.82
C GLY A 62 7.33 -5.24 -7.94
N PHE A 63 6.48 -4.55 -7.19
CA PHE A 63 5.03 -4.76 -7.26
C PHE A 63 4.36 -3.70 -8.11
N LYS A 64 3.19 -4.03 -8.63
CA LYS A 64 2.31 -3.06 -9.29
C LYS A 64 1.51 -2.32 -8.23
N CYS A 65 1.26 -1.04 -8.47
CA CYS A 65 0.48 -0.22 -7.55
C CYS A 65 -0.21 0.89 -8.35
N GLU A 66 -1.53 0.88 -8.36
CA GLU A 66 -2.35 1.85 -9.09
C GLU A 66 -3.46 2.35 -8.18
N ILE A 67 -3.84 3.62 -8.35
CA ILE A 67 -4.98 4.16 -7.62
C ILE A 67 -6.25 3.45 -8.09
N LEU A 68 -7.01 2.93 -7.12
CA LEU A 68 -8.26 2.26 -7.39
C LEU A 68 -9.40 3.29 -7.30
N HIS A 69 -10.08 3.49 -8.41
CA HIS A 69 -11.19 4.44 -8.51
C HIS A 69 -12.54 3.78 -8.31
#